data_e43d5af9b472359bd39174407b83f0aa
#
_entry.id   e43d5af9b472359bd39174407b83f0aa
#
_cell.length_a   1.000
_cell.length_b   1.000
_cell.length_c   1.000
_cell.angle_alpha   90.00
_cell.angle_beta   90.00
_cell.angle_gamma   90.00
#
_symmetry.space_group_name_H-M   'P 1'
#
loop_
_entity.id
_entity.type
_entity.pdbx_description
1 polymer ?
#
loop_
_entity_poly.entity_id
_entity_poly.type
_entity_poly.pdbx_seq_one_letter_code
_entity_poly.pdbx_strand_id
1 'polypeptide(L)'
;MFDFEMTEEQRALVDTARRFAKERIIPIAAECDEKAHFPMDVFKDAWNLGLVNPTLPSEYGGAGLSDVEGTLITEELAYGCAGIQTSMTCNTLGFTPIKLGGSEEQKKKYLGWLSSEPIFVSYATSEPGAGSDVAGLQTRATKDGNGGYVLNGTKQWITNANHASFYVIFATIDPGQRHKGIGAFIVHRDQGGVRVGKHENKLGQRASDTAAVTLEDVRVPAAQVLAEPGFGFKLAMETFNQTRPDIGALAIGIMRRCLDECVAYAKERRTFGTPIANHQMIQAMLAEMAIRIEATSLLVRKAAWNLDKGLRNPVVSSFAKAYGADSAMATAIDAVQIFGGYGYTKEYPVEKLMRDAKLLQIYEGTSQVQRMVIAKHLLA
;
A
#
# COMPACT_ATOMS: atom_id res chain seq x y z
N MET A 1 -6.64 -27.29 -10.04
CA MET A 1 -7.72 -26.70 -10.85
C MET A 1 -7.77 -25.23 -10.46
N PHE A 2 -7.80 -24.29 -11.37
CA PHE A 2 -8.03 -22.90 -11.05
C PHE A 2 -9.55 -22.73 -10.90
N ASP A 3 -9.96 -22.33 -9.69
CA ASP A 3 -11.33 -21.90 -9.45
C ASP A 3 -11.32 -20.36 -9.44
N PHE A 4 -12.13 -19.77 -10.29
CA PHE A 4 -12.29 -18.31 -10.37
C PHE A 4 -13.47 -17.84 -9.51
N GLU A 5 -14.26 -18.77 -8.96
CA GLU A 5 -15.36 -18.44 -8.08
C GLU A 5 -14.87 -18.21 -6.63
N MET A 6 -15.43 -17.21 -6.00
CA MET A 6 -15.20 -16.99 -4.56
C MET A 6 -15.93 -18.04 -3.74
N THR A 7 -15.31 -18.51 -2.66
CA THR A 7 -15.99 -19.32 -1.64
C THR A 7 -17.08 -18.51 -0.94
N GLU A 8 -17.94 -19.16 -0.17
CA GLU A 8 -18.99 -18.48 0.62
C GLU A 8 -18.35 -17.54 1.66
N GLU A 9 -17.26 -17.98 2.30
CA GLU A 9 -16.51 -17.18 3.26
C GLU A 9 -15.89 -15.93 2.61
N GLN A 10 -15.31 -16.08 1.43
CA GLN A 10 -14.75 -14.95 0.67
C GLN A 10 -15.83 -13.96 0.25
N ARG A 11 -17.02 -14.44 -0.16
CA ARG A 11 -18.16 -13.55 -0.49
C ARG A 11 -18.62 -12.77 0.75
N ALA A 12 -18.77 -13.45 1.90
CA ALA A 12 -19.15 -12.80 3.16
C ALA A 12 -18.13 -11.72 3.58
N LEU A 13 -16.84 -12.00 3.42
CA LEU A 13 -15.76 -11.06 3.69
C LEU A 13 -15.82 -9.84 2.77
N VAL A 14 -15.96 -10.05 1.46
CA VAL A 14 -16.13 -8.99 0.45
C VAL A 14 -17.36 -8.15 0.76
N ASP A 15 -18.50 -8.76 1.08
CA ASP A 15 -19.74 -8.04 1.40
C ASP A 15 -19.59 -7.18 2.66
N THR A 16 -18.84 -7.67 3.66
CA THR A 16 -18.53 -6.90 4.87
C THR A 16 -17.65 -5.70 4.55
N ALA A 17 -16.55 -5.89 3.82
CA ALA A 17 -15.64 -4.82 3.43
C ALA A 17 -16.33 -3.80 2.51
N ARG A 18 -17.15 -4.26 1.56
CA ARG A 18 -17.96 -3.40 0.66
C ARG A 18 -18.96 -2.54 1.41
N ARG A 19 -19.70 -3.14 2.35
CA ARG A 19 -20.65 -2.40 3.20
C ARG A 19 -19.90 -1.36 4.03
N PHE A 20 -18.80 -1.73 4.67
CA PHE A 20 -17.97 -0.81 5.42
C PHE A 20 -17.47 0.35 4.55
N ALA A 21 -16.96 0.08 3.36
CA ALA A 21 -16.51 1.11 2.43
C ALA A 21 -17.64 2.08 2.05
N LYS A 22 -18.84 1.55 1.74
CA LYS A 22 -19.99 2.37 1.36
C LYS A 22 -20.53 3.22 2.51
N GLU A 23 -20.63 2.66 3.71
CA GLU A 23 -21.28 3.31 4.86
C GLU A 23 -20.32 4.19 5.66
N ARG A 24 -19.03 3.86 5.72
CA ARG A 24 -18.08 4.55 6.60
C ARG A 24 -16.98 5.32 5.85
N ILE A 25 -16.56 4.88 4.66
CA ILE A 25 -15.45 5.52 3.93
C ILE A 25 -15.97 6.53 2.90
N ILE A 26 -16.87 6.12 2.00
CA ILE A 26 -17.34 6.99 0.91
C ILE A 26 -17.89 8.33 1.41
N PRO A 27 -18.74 8.37 2.46
CA PRO A 27 -19.34 9.65 2.90
C PRO A 27 -18.36 10.71 3.36
N ILE A 28 -17.17 10.31 3.80
CA ILE A 28 -16.15 11.23 4.34
C ILE A 28 -14.93 11.40 3.41
N ALA A 29 -14.87 10.65 2.33
CA ALA A 29 -13.67 10.59 1.47
C ALA A 29 -13.27 11.95 0.89
N ALA A 30 -14.23 12.76 0.46
CA ALA A 30 -13.98 14.09 -0.09
C ALA A 30 -13.45 15.05 0.96
N GLU A 31 -14.04 15.05 2.15
CA GLU A 31 -13.61 15.91 3.27
C GLU A 31 -12.21 15.52 3.76
N CYS A 32 -11.95 14.22 3.91
CA CYS A 32 -10.61 13.72 4.29
C CYS A 32 -9.54 14.08 3.27
N ASP A 33 -9.86 14.05 1.97
CA ASP A 33 -8.95 14.49 0.91
C ASP A 33 -8.70 16.00 0.98
N GLU A 34 -9.75 16.80 1.10
CA GLU A 34 -9.63 18.27 1.16
C GLU A 34 -8.80 18.72 2.35
N LYS A 35 -9.10 18.19 3.55
CA LYS A 35 -8.42 18.53 4.80
C LYS A 35 -7.08 17.79 4.98
N ALA A 36 -6.72 16.88 4.10
CA ALA A 36 -5.57 15.99 4.25
C ALA A 36 -5.56 15.31 5.63
N HIS A 37 -6.71 14.78 6.05
CA HIS A 37 -6.93 14.20 7.38
C HIS A 37 -7.21 12.71 7.29
N PHE A 38 -6.53 11.92 8.14
CA PHE A 38 -6.81 10.50 8.31
C PHE A 38 -7.86 10.28 9.40
N PRO A 39 -8.98 9.57 9.11
CA PRO A 39 -10.06 9.36 10.07
C PRO A 39 -9.74 8.18 11.01
N MET A 40 -9.18 8.47 12.18
CA MET A 40 -8.73 7.48 13.15
C MET A 40 -9.89 6.62 13.72
N ASP A 41 -11.09 7.18 13.84
CA ASP A 41 -12.29 6.46 14.25
C ASP A 41 -12.68 5.37 13.25
N VAL A 42 -12.65 5.69 11.97
CA VAL A 42 -12.92 4.73 10.88
C VAL A 42 -11.88 3.61 10.85
N PHE A 43 -10.60 3.92 11.14
CA PHE A 43 -9.56 2.90 11.28
C PHE A 43 -9.88 1.93 12.43
N LYS A 44 -10.27 2.45 13.60
CA LYS A 44 -10.63 1.61 14.76
C LYS A 44 -11.84 0.72 14.47
N ASP A 45 -12.84 1.25 13.77
CA ASP A 45 -14.01 0.46 13.37
C ASP A 45 -13.64 -0.63 12.37
N ALA A 46 -12.77 -0.34 11.40
CA ALA A 46 -12.25 -1.33 10.45
C ALA A 46 -11.43 -2.42 11.18
N TRP A 47 -10.62 -2.04 12.16
CA TRP A 47 -9.84 -2.96 12.98
C TRP A 47 -10.76 -3.89 13.79
N ASN A 48 -11.81 -3.36 14.42
CA ASN A 48 -12.81 -4.15 15.16
C ASN A 48 -13.55 -5.17 14.26
N LEU A 49 -13.67 -4.90 12.97
CA LEU A 49 -14.29 -5.78 11.98
C LEU A 49 -13.28 -6.77 11.34
N GLY A 50 -12.00 -6.75 11.75
CA GLY A 50 -10.96 -7.59 11.16
C GLY A 50 -10.54 -7.20 9.74
N LEU A 51 -10.88 -5.99 9.29
CA LEU A 51 -10.53 -5.48 7.95
C LEU A 51 -9.12 -4.86 7.89
N VAL A 52 -8.48 -4.68 9.05
CA VAL A 52 -7.09 -4.23 9.19
C VAL A 52 -6.22 -5.41 9.59
N ASN A 53 -4.99 -5.48 9.08
CA ASN A 53 -4.04 -6.57 9.32
C ASN A 53 -4.58 -7.98 8.94
N PRO A 54 -5.30 -8.16 7.82
CA PRO A 54 -6.00 -9.42 7.53
C PRO A 54 -5.06 -10.62 7.45
N THR A 55 -3.84 -10.44 6.92
CA THR A 55 -2.84 -11.51 6.74
C THR A 55 -1.89 -11.68 7.94
N LEU A 56 -2.18 -11.01 9.08
CA LEU A 56 -1.41 -11.20 10.30
C LEU A 56 -1.62 -12.64 10.81
N PRO A 57 -0.53 -13.41 11.07
CA PRO A 57 -0.66 -14.82 11.38
C PRO A 57 -1.48 -15.09 12.65
N SER A 58 -2.29 -16.15 12.63
CA SER A 58 -3.17 -16.54 13.75
C SER A 58 -2.41 -16.98 15.00
N GLU A 59 -1.20 -17.51 14.83
CA GLU A 59 -0.30 -17.89 15.94
C GLU A 59 0.15 -16.70 16.80
N TYR A 60 0.02 -15.45 16.28
CA TYR A 60 0.28 -14.20 17.01
C TYR A 60 -1.01 -13.41 17.27
N GLY A 61 -2.18 -14.07 17.17
CA GLY A 61 -3.49 -13.48 17.46
C GLY A 61 -4.15 -12.74 16.29
N GLY A 62 -3.58 -12.81 15.08
CA GLY A 62 -4.17 -12.24 13.87
C GLY A 62 -5.30 -13.10 13.28
N ALA A 63 -5.98 -12.59 12.26
CA ALA A 63 -7.01 -13.31 11.53
C ALA A 63 -6.45 -14.48 10.69
N GLY A 64 -5.18 -14.40 10.28
CA GLY A 64 -4.52 -15.43 9.49
C GLY A 64 -5.15 -15.67 8.11
N LEU A 65 -5.79 -14.63 7.55
CA LEU A 65 -6.38 -14.73 6.22
C LEU A 65 -5.28 -14.90 5.16
N SER A 66 -5.65 -15.52 4.05
CA SER A 66 -4.76 -15.68 2.89
C SER A 66 -4.44 -14.35 2.22
N ASP A 67 -3.36 -14.31 1.42
CA ASP A 67 -3.02 -13.12 0.63
C ASP A 67 -4.11 -12.84 -0.42
N VAL A 68 -4.80 -13.88 -0.95
CA VAL A 68 -5.97 -13.69 -1.82
C VAL A 68 -7.08 -12.92 -1.08
N GLU A 69 -7.44 -13.32 0.14
CA GLU A 69 -8.46 -12.64 0.95
C GLU A 69 -8.05 -11.22 1.35
N GLY A 70 -6.77 -11.00 1.67
CA GLY A 70 -6.20 -9.67 1.91
C GLY A 70 -6.39 -8.74 0.71
N THR A 71 -6.14 -9.23 -0.51
CA THR A 71 -6.36 -8.44 -1.74
C THR A 71 -7.84 -8.14 -2.00
N LEU A 72 -8.76 -9.04 -1.65
CA LEU A 72 -10.20 -8.79 -1.76
C LEU A 72 -10.67 -7.66 -0.84
N ILE A 73 -10.20 -7.65 0.42
CA ILE A 73 -10.48 -6.55 1.37
C ILE A 73 -9.90 -5.23 0.84
N THR A 74 -8.64 -5.24 0.42
CA THR A 74 -7.94 -4.05 -0.13
C THR A 74 -8.71 -3.43 -1.29
N GLU A 75 -9.24 -4.24 -2.20
CA GLU A 75 -10.03 -3.78 -3.35
C GLU A 75 -11.29 -3.04 -2.92
N GLU A 76 -12.06 -3.56 -1.97
CA GLU A 76 -13.30 -2.95 -1.50
C GLU A 76 -13.06 -1.66 -0.70
N LEU A 77 -12.04 -1.64 0.17
CA LEU A 77 -11.68 -0.43 0.92
C LEU A 77 -11.16 0.68 0.00
N ALA A 78 -10.38 0.32 -1.03
CA ALA A 78 -9.86 1.25 -2.03
C ALA A 78 -10.96 1.83 -2.94
N TYR A 79 -12.00 1.05 -3.22
CA TYR A 79 -13.21 1.55 -3.88
C TYR A 79 -13.84 2.70 -3.10
N GLY A 80 -13.80 2.63 -1.77
CA GLY A 80 -14.26 3.72 -0.90
C GLY A 80 -13.36 4.96 -0.98
N CYS A 81 -12.08 4.80 -0.69
CA CYS A 81 -11.06 5.86 -0.75
C CYS A 81 -9.65 5.26 -0.70
N ALA A 82 -8.88 5.45 -1.76
CA ALA A 82 -7.51 4.96 -1.83
C ALA A 82 -6.59 5.52 -0.72
N GLY A 83 -6.74 6.79 -0.35
CA GLY A 83 -5.93 7.40 0.71
C GLY A 83 -6.21 6.81 2.09
N ILE A 84 -7.48 6.59 2.45
CA ILE A 84 -7.87 5.95 3.72
C ILE A 84 -7.39 4.50 3.73
N GLN A 85 -7.65 3.76 2.64
CA GLN A 85 -7.22 2.37 2.50
C GLN A 85 -5.70 2.23 2.62
N THR A 86 -4.90 3.09 1.96
CA THR A 86 -3.43 3.03 2.03
C THR A 86 -2.93 3.12 3.48
N SER A 87 -3.49 4.02 4.30
CA SER A 87 -3.12 4.07 5.72
C SER A 87 -3.57 2.83 6.50
N MET A 88 -4.77 2.29 6.21
CA MET A 88 -5.26 1.10 6.90
C MET A 88 -4.40 -0.14 6.62
N THR A 89 -4.00 -0.33 5.37
CA THR A 89 -3.26 -1.55 4.95
C THR A 89 -1.75 -1.39 4.99
N CYS A 90 -1.21 -0.18 5.21
CA CYS A 90 0.23 0.05 5.33
C CYS A 90 0.87 -0.73 6.50
N ASN A 91 0.09 -1.16 7.49
CA ASN A 91 0.56 -2.07 8.52
C ASN A 91 1.10 -3.37 7.94
N THR A 92 0.47 -3.91 6.87
CA THR A 92 0.96 -5.12 6.19
C THR A 92 2.37 -4.92 5.66
N LEU A 93 2.65 -3.78 5.01
CA LEU A 93 4.01 -3.44 4.60
C LEU A 93 4.96 -3.31 5.80
N GLY A 94 4.50 -2.72 6.91
CA GLY A 94 5.29 -2.47 8.11
C GLY A 94 5.62 -3.74 8.90
N PHE A 95 4.67 -4.68 9.04
CA PHE A 95 4.92 -5.91 9.82
C PHE A 95 5.53 -7.05 9.00
N THR A 96 5.41 -7.04 7.67
CA THR A 96 5.97 -8.10 6.82
C THR A 96 7.45 -8.35 7.05
N PRO A 97 8.34 -7.35 7.24
CA PRO A 97 9.72 -7.62 7.60
C PRO A 97 9.87 -8.40 8.91
N ILE A 98 9.00 -8.15 9.90
CA ILE A 98 9.02 -8.85 11.19
C ILE A 98 8.55 -10.30 10.99
N LYS A 99 7.46 -10.50 10.23
CA LYS A 99 6.96 -11.83 9.84
C LYS A 99 8.03 -12.66 9.14
N LEU A 100 8.82 -12.05 8.23
CA LEU A 100 9.83 -12.73 7.43
C LEU A 100 11.15 -12.97 8.13
N GLY A 101 11.63 -12.02 8.92
CA GLY A 101 13.01 -11.99 9.45
C GLY A 101 13.11 -11.90 10.97
N GLY A 102 12.00 -11.69 11.67
CA GLY A 102 12.01 -11.54 13.12
C GLY A 102 12.28 -12.83 13.88
N SER A 103 12.91 -12.74 15.06
CA SER A 103 12.96 -13.84 16.01
C SER A 103 11.56 -14.15 16.55
N GLU A 104 11.37 -15.31 17.15
CA GLU A 104 10.07 -15.69 17.73
C GLU A 104 9.63 -14.71 18.84
N GLU A 105 10.57 -14.17 19.62
CA GLU A 105 10.32 -13.14 20.63
C GLU A 105 9.85 -11.83 19.97
N GLN A 106 10.51 -11.42 18.86
CA GLN A 106 10.12 -10.22 18.12
C GLN A 106 8.73 -10.39 17.48
N LYS A 107 8.45 -11.53 16.87
CA LYS A 107 7.14 -11.83 16.27
C LYS A 107 6.05 -11.83 17.34
N LYS A 108 6.21 -12.57 18.46
CA LYS A 108 5.26 -12.59 19.58
C LYS A 108 4.99 -11.18 20.12
N LYS A 109 6.05 -10.37 20.28
CA LYS A 109 5.91 -9.01 20.81
C LYS A 109 5.19 -8.08 19.84
N TYR A 110 5.69 -7.94 18.62
CA TYR A 110 5.25 -6.89 17.70
C TYR A 110 4.02 -7.29 16.89
N LEU A 111 3.93 -8.54 16.43
CA LEU A 111 2.72 -9.03 15.75
C LEU A 111 1.59 -9.23 16.76
N GLY A 112 1.88 -9.72 17.97
CA GLY A 112 0.93 -9.78 19.06
C GLY A 112 0.38 -8.40 19.47
N TRP A 113 1.21 -7.36 19.47
CA TRP A 113 0.76 -6.00 19.73
C TRP A 113 -0.19 -5.47 18.65
N LEU A 114 0.12 -5.71 17.37
CA LEU A 114 -0.74 -5.33 16.24
C LEU A 114 -2.09 -6.10 16.19
N SER A 115 -2.15 -7.28 16.80
CA SER A 115 -3.41 -8.05 16.91
C SER A 115 -4.25 -7.64 18.11
N SER A 116 -3.64 -7.16 19.20
CA SER A 116 -4.34 -6.81 20.44
C SER A 116 -4.78 -5.36 20.53
N GLU A 117 -4.18 -4.47 19.75
CA GLU A 117 -4.46 -3.03 19.79
C GLU A 117 -4.53 -2.42 18.38
N PRO A 118 -5.43 -1.42 18.15
CA PRO A 118 -5.54 -0.70 16.89
C PRO A 118 -4.39 0.30 16.73
N ILE A 119 -3.17 -0.20 16.55
CA ILE A 119 -1.95 0.58 16.37
C ILE A 119 -1.41 0.51 14.95
N PHE A 120 -0.51 1.42 14.63
CA PHE A 120 0.19 1.45 13.35
C PHE A 120 1.66 1.07 13.50
N VAL A 121 2.17 0.39 12.47
CA VAL A 121 3.59 0.22 12.19
C VAL A 121 3.93 0.85 10.85
N SER A 122 5.04 1.56 10.77
CA SER A 122 5.50 2.16 9.52
C SER A 122 6.75 1.48 8.97
N TYR A 123 6.79 1.32 7.66
CA TYR A 123 7.94 0.83 6.91
C TYR A 123 8.78 2.02 6.43
N ALA A 124 10.03 2.11 6.85
CA ALA A 124 10.87 3.28 6.63
C ALA A 124 12.18 2.93 5.92
N THR A 125 12.12 2.84 4.59
CA THR A 125 13.28 2.58 3.72
C THR A 125 13.72 3.84 2.98
N SER A 126 12.77 4.57 2.36
CA SER A 126 13.03 5.72 1.50
C SER A 126 13.68 6.89 2.24
N GLU A 127 14.55 7.61 1.55
CA GLU A 127 15.24 8.81 2.03
C GLU A 127 15.13 9.94 0.99
N PRO A 128 15.43 11.20 1.36
CA PRO A 128 15.41 12.30 0.40
C PRO A 128 16.23 12.05 -0.86
N GLY A 129 17.36 11.34 -0.75
CA GLY A 129 18.26 11.00 -1.85
C GLY A 129 18.15 9.56 -2.37
N ALA A 130 17.31 8.69 -1.75
CA ALA A 130 17.25 7.26 -2.09
C ALA A 130 15.80 6.74 -2.04
N GLY A 131 15.15 6.72 -3.21
CA GLY A 131 13.84 6.09 -3.42
C GLY A 131 13.99 4.75 -4.14
N SER A 132 14.04 4.76 -5.48
CA SER A 132 14.23 3.55 -6.28
C SER A 132 15.58 2.88 -6.07
N ASP A 133 16.64 3.65 -5.78
CA ASP A 133 17.95 3.14 -5.38
C ASP A 133 18.01 2.86 -3.88
N VAL A 134 17.28 1.85 -3.42
CA VAL A 134 17.28 1.42 -2.00
C VAL A 134 18.69 1.10 -1.48
N ALA A 135 19.57 0.58 -2.34
CA ALA A 135 20.95 0.29 -1.97
C ALA A 135 21.82 1.53 -1.72
N GLY A 136 21.33 2.70 -2.14
CA GLY A 136 22.00 4.00 -1.97
C GLY A 136 21.60 4.77 -0.71
N LEU A 137 20.82 4.17 0.21
CA LEU A 137 20.42 4.83 1.45
C LEU A 137 21.62 5.26 2.30
N GLN A 138 21.47 6.38 3.03
CA GLN A 138 22.53 7.07 3.77
C GLN A 138 22.32 7.05 5.30
N THR A 139 21.13 6.72 5.80
CA THR A 139 20.87 6.58 7.24
C THR A 139 21.86 5.61 7.84
N ARG A 140 22.62 6.07 8.82
CA ARG A 140 23.73 5.33 9.45
C ARG A 140 23.25 4.50 10.62
N ALA A 141 23.84 3.30 10.75
CA ALA A 141 23.75 2.43 11.91
C ALA A 141 25.17 2.17 12.43
N THR A 142 25.51 2.75 13.57
CA THR A 142 26.83 2.56 14.20
C THR A 142 26.68 1.61 15.38
N LYS A 143 27.54 0.57 15.49
CA LYS A 143 27.51 -0.37 16.62
C LYS A 143 27.75 0.37 17.94
N ASP A 144 26.95 0.05 18.96
CA ASP A 144 27.07 0.65 20.32
C ASP A 144 28.04 -0.10 21.25
N GLY A 145 28.63 -1.20 20.80
CA GLY A 145 29.51 -2.06 21.56
C GLY A 145 28.81 -3.11 22.43
N ASN A 146 27.46 -3.05 22.56
CA ASN A 146 26.66 -3.96 23.40
C ASN A 146 25.71 -4.85 22.58
N GLY A 147 25.99 -5.04 21.28
CA GLY A 147 25.17 -5.81 20.38
C GLY A 147 24.02 -5.01 19.75
N GLY A 148 23.87 -3.73 20.10
CA GLY A 148 22.91 -2.80 19.53
C GLY A 148 23.57 -1.81 18.58
N TYR A 149 22.77 -0.81 18.15
CA TYR A 149 23.17 0.23 17.21
C TYR A 149 22.66 1.60 17.63
N VAL A 150 23.36 2.63 17.14
CA VAL A 150 22.91 4.03 17.18
C VAL A 150 22.57 4.45 15.75
N LEU A 151 21.35 4.92 15.54
CA LEU A 151 20.86 5.33 14.22
C LEU A 151 20.87 6.85 14.08
N ASN A 152 21.36 7.32 12.91
CA ASN A 152 21.38 8.73 12.51
C ASN A 152 21.00 8.88 11.04
N GLY A 153 20.04 9.76 10.73
CA GLY A 153 19.62 10.03 9.37
C GLY A 153 18.17 10.47 9.27
N THR A 154 17.66 10.58 8.04
CA THR A 154 16.28 11.00 7.78
C THR A 154 15.62 10.08 6.78
N LYS A 155 14.45 9.56 7.13
CA LYS A 155 13.55 8.82 6.25
C LYS A 155 12.49 9.76 5.69
N GLN A 156 12.10 9.56 4.44
CA GLN A 156 11.18 10.43 3.73
C GLN A 156 10.00 9.62 3.16
N TRP A 157 8.84 10.26 3.06
CA TRP A 157 7.60 9.68 2.52
C TRP A 157 7.08 8.49 3.34
N ILE A 158 7.23 8.54 4.67
CA ILE A 158 6.84 7.42 5.53
C ILE A 158 5.35 7.50 5.84
N THR A 159 4.61 6.52 5.33
CA THR A 159 3.17 6.39 5.57
C THR A 159 2.91 6.09 7.05
N ASN A 160 1.87 6.72 7.61
CA ASN A 160 1.48 6.64 9.02
C ASN A 160 2.55 7.11 10.00
N ALA A 161 3.55 7.88 9.56
CA ALA A 161 4.64 8.31 10.44
C ALA A 161 4.17 9.03 11.70
N ASN A 162 3.10 9.83 11.60
CA ASN A 162 2.54 10.55 12.74
C ASN A 162 1.70 9.67 13.68
N HIS A 163 1.26 8.51 13.25
CA HIS A 163 0.38 7.60 13.98
C HIS A 163 1.08 6.31 14.45
N ALA A 164 2.23 5.96 13.86
CA ALA A 164 2.94 4.72 14.15
C ALA A 164 3.37 4.64 15.62
N SER A 165 3.14 3.48 16.24
CA SER A 165 3.70 3.14 17.55
C SER A 165 5.15 2.73 17.44
N PHE A 166 5.52 2.14 16.31
CA PHE A 166 6.91 1.80 15.99
C PHE A 166 7.14 1.79 14.47
N TYR A 167 8.41 1.81 14.10
CA TYR A 167 8.88 1.84 12.71
C TYR A 167 9.81 0.65 12.46
N VAL A 168 9.78 0.09 11.25
CA VAL A 168 10.86 -0.77 10.75
C VAL A 168 11.77 0.11 9.87
N ILE A 169 12.93 0.44 10.40
CA ILE A 169 13.92 1.34 9.79
C ILE A 169 15.01 0.52 9.12
N PHE A 170 15.31 0.84 7.86
CA PHE A 170 16.47 0.29 7.15
C PHE A 170 17.61 1.31 7.18
N ALA A 171 18.78 0.89 7.64
CA ALA A 171 19.95 1.74 7.78
C ALA A 171 21.23 0.99 7.40
N THR A 172 22.30 1.70 7.08
CA THR A 172 23.57 1.11 6.65
C THR A 172 24.69 1.38 7.63
N ILE A 173 25.57 0.41 7.85
CA ILE A 173 26.83 0.61 8.59
C ILE A 173 27.86 1.38 7.75
N ASP A 174 27.77 1.26 6.42
CA ASP A 174 28.66 1.92 5.48
C ASP A 174 27.96 2.05 4.11
N PRO A 175 27.63 3.29 3.63
CA PRO A 175 27.06 3.50 2.32
C PRO A 175 27.91 2.95 1.16
N GLY A 176 29.23 2.89 1.31
CA GLY A 176 30.14 2.34 0.32
C GLY A 176 29.91 0.85 0.07
N GLN A 177 29.39 0.12 1.04
CA GLN A 177 29.03 -1.30 0.91
C GLN A 177 27.69 -1.52 0.21
N ARG A 178 26.90 -0.46 -0.05
CA ARG A 178 25.60 -0.51 -0.71
C ARG A 178 24.71 -1.59 -0.06
N HIS A 179 24.12 -2.50 -0.81
CA HIS A 179 23.23 -3.56 -0.32
C HIS A 179 23.84 -4.44 0.79
N LYS A 180 25.16 -4.61 0.81
CA LYS A 180 25.87 -5.44 1.81
C LYS A 180 25.98 -4.76 3.18
N GLY A 181 25.84 -3.42 3.25
CA GLY A 181 25.91 -2.68 4.50
C GLY A 181 24.56 -2.49 5.21
N ILE A 182 23.43 -2.86 4.56
CA ILE A 182 22.09 -2.54 5.05
C ILE A 182 21.60 -3.56 6.06
N GLY A 183 21.16 -3.07 7.24
CA GLY A 183 20.42 -3.77 8.27
C GLY A 183 18.96 -3.27 8.38
N ALA A 184 18.17 -3.95 9.21
CA ALA A 184 16.82 -3.55 9.56
C ALA A 184 16.63 -3.50 11.08
N PHE A 185 15.94 -2.48 11.57
CA PHE A 185 15.86 -2.13 12.98
C PHE A 185 14.41 -1.78 13.35
N ILE A 186 13.94 -2.28 14.49
CA ILE A 186 12.64 -1.90 15.04
C ILE A 186 12.89 -0.69 15.97
N VAL A 187 12.24 0.43 15.70
CA VAL A 187 12.39 1.67 16.45
C VAL A 187 11.03 2.11 16.99
N HIS A 188 10.88 2.25 18.28
CA HIS A 188 9.66 2.76 18.89
C HIS A 188 9.57 4.28 18.71
N ARG A 189 8.34 4.79 18.58
CA ARG A 189 8.09 6.22 18.40
C ARG A 189 8.62 7.09 19.53
N ASP A 190 8.55 6.58 20.75
CA ASP A 190 8.95 7.26 21.98
C ASP A 190 10.44 7.10 22.32
N GLN A 191 11.21 6.39 21.50
CA GLN A 191 12.67 6.34 21.69
C GLN A 191 13.29 7.71 21.51
N GLY A 192 14.18 8.07 22.43
CA GLY A 192 14.91 9.36 22.39
C GLY A 192 15.61 9.54 21.04
N GLY A 193 15.48 10.72 20.44
CA GLY A 193 16.08 11.07 19.17
C GLY A 193 15.18 10.82 17.94
N VAL A 194 14.00 10.20 18.09
CA VAL A 194 13.04 10.05 17.01
C VAL A 194 12.20 11.33 16.88
N ARG A 195 12.20 11.92 15.70
CA ARG A 195 11.39 13.11 15.37
C ARG A 195 10.60 12.88 14.11
N VAL A 196 9.29 13.09 14.18
CA VAL A 196 8.38 13.01 13.02
C VAL A 196 8.14 14.43 12.49
N GLY A 197 8.28 14.58 11.18
CA GLY A 197 8.06 15.84 10.48
C GLY A 197 6.60 16.20 10.32
N LYS A 198 6.34 17.32 9.65
CA LYS A 198 4.98 17.73 9.28
C LYS A 198 4.38 16.77 8.24
N HIS A 199 3.05 16.70 8.22
CA HIS A 199 2.30 16.01 7.16
C HIS A 199 2.64 16.59 5.77
N GLU A 200 2.90 15.72 4.81
CA GLU A 200 3.25 16.11 3.43
C GLU A 200 2.01 16.58 2.65
N ASN A 201 2.14 17.71 1.96
CA ASN A 201 1.08 18.21 1.09
C ASN A 201 1.14 17.51 -0.28
N LYS A 202 0.43 16.40 -0.41
CA LYS A 202 0.47 15.52 -1.58
C LYS A 202 -0.55 15.91 -2.65
N LEU A 203 -0.31 15.44 -3.88
CA LEU A 203 -1.23 15.56 -5.02
C LEU A 203 -2.53 14.78 -4.77
N GLY A 204 -2.42 13.50 -4.42
CA GLY A 204 -3.51 12.56 -4.17
C GLY A 204 -3.24 11.71 -2.93
N GLN A 205 -4.17 10.79 -2.64
CA GLN A 205 -4.18 9.99 -1.40
C GLN A 205 -3.94 10.89 -0.17
N ARG A 206 -4.54 12.06 -0.17
CA ARG A 206 -4.28 13.12 0.82
C ARG A 206 -4.78 12.73 2.20
N ALA A 207 -5.79 11.86 2.28
CA ALA A 207 -6.27 11.26 3.53
C ALA A 207 -5.25 10.30 4.18
N SER A 208 -4.22 9.84 3.45
CA SER A 208 -3.16 9.03 4.03
C SER A 208 -2.12 9.91 4.72
N ASP A 209 -1.83 9.66 6.01
CA ASP A 209 -0.72 10.33 6.70
C ASP A 209 0.60 9.94 6.06
N THR A 210 1.44 10.94 5.82
CA THR A 210 2.78 10.74 5.25
C THR A 210 3.69 11.84 5.76
N ALA A 211 4.83 11.49 6.37
CA ALA A 211 5.80 12.46 6.86
C ALA A 211 7.23 11.94 6.79
N ALA A 212 8.20 12.83 7.03
CA ALA A 212 9.59 12.45 7.28
C ALA A 212 9.76 11.92 8.71
N VAL A 213 10.72 11.01 8.90
CA VAL A 213 11.16 10.53 10.22
C VAL A 213 12.67 10.77 10.34
N THR A 214 13.05 11.66 11.22
CA THR A 214 14.46 11.98 11.52
C THR A 214 14.92 11.22 12.77
N LEU A 215 16.12 10.68 12.70
CA LEU A 215 16.77 9.90 13.74
C LEU A 215 18.04 10.64 14.16
N GLU A 216 18.13 11.05 15.43
CA GLU A 216 19.26 11.73 16.02
C GLU A 216 19.75 10.94 17.24
N ASP A 217 20.85 10.21 17.08
CA ASP A 217 21.45 9.34 18.10
C ASP A 217 20.45 8.33 18.70
N VAL A 218 19.56 7.79 17.88
CA VAL A 218 18.54 6.82 18.32
C VAL A 218 19.20 5.49 18.67
N ARG A 219 19.15 5.12 19.96
CA ARG A 219 19.72 3.86 20.46
C ARG A 219 18.75 2.71 20.23
N VAL A 220 19.21 1.70 19.50
CA VAL A 220 18.48 0.48 19.18
C VAL A 220 19.16 -0.69 19.88
N PRO A 221 18.57 -1.25 20.97
CA PRO A 221 19.15 -2.40 21.66
C PRO A 221 19.16 -3.65 20.79
N ALA A 222 20.00 -4.63 21.10
CA ALA A 222 20.13 -5.88 20.34
C ALA A 222 18.78 -6.59 20.08
N ALA A 223 17.87 -6.58 21.06
CA ALA A 223 16.52 -7.18 20.92
C ALA A 223 15.63 -6.50 19.87
N GLN A 224 16.00 -5.32 19.39
CA GLN A 224 15.29 -4.56 18.34
C GLN A 224 16.01 -4.61 16.98
N VAL A 225 17.15 -5.27 16.88
CA VAL A 225 17.82 -5.55 15.60
C VAL A 225 17.02 -6.64 14.90
N LEU A 226 16.36 -6.27 13.80
CA LEU A 226 15.51 -7.19 13.05
C LEU A 226 16.32 -7.99 12.02
N ALA A 227 17.24 -7.33 11.34
CA ALA A 227 18.19 -7.97 10.45
C ALA A 227 19.55 -7.28 10.56
N GLU A 228 20.58 -8.08 10.76
CA GLU A 228 21.96 -7.60 10.78
C GLU A 228 22.35 -6.99 9.43
N PRO A 229 23.32 -6.06 9.40
CA PRO A 229 23.89 -5.56 8.16
C PRO A 229 24.33 -6.68 7.22
N GLY A 230 23.94 -6.54 5.94
CA GLY A 230 24.09 -7.59 4.92
C GLY A 230 22.82 -8.37 4.63
N PHE A 231 21.86 -8.43 5.55
CA PHE A 231 20.58 -9.13 5.37
C PHE A 231 19.40 -8.17 5.16
N GLY A 232 19.50 -6.91 5.59
CA GLY A 232 18.40 -5.94 5.52
C GLY A 232 17.94 -5.64 4.10
N PHE A 233 18.83 -5.53 3.12
CA PHE A 233 18.45 -5.31 1.73
C PHE A 233 17.60 -6.46 1.17
N LYS A 234 18.01 -7.71 1.42
CA LYS A 234 17.24 -8.89 1.02
C LYS A 234 15.86 -8.88 1.65
N LEU A 235 15.79 -8.57 2.95
CA LEU A 235 14.53 -8.49 3.70
C LEU A 235 13.61 -7.41 3.11
N ALA A 236 14.15 -6.22 2.75
CA ALA A 236 13.40 -5.16 2.11
C ALA A 236 12.80 -5.61 0.75
N MET A 237 13.59 -6.29 -0.08
CA MET A 237 13.13 -6.77 -1.39
C MET A 237 12.07 -7.86 -1.27
N GLU A 238 12.24 -8.79 -0.34
CA GLU A 238 11.24 -9.84 -0.07
C GLU A 238 9.94 -9.26 0.47
N THR A 239 10.01 -8.22 1.30
CA THR A 239 8.83 -7.47 1.77
C THR A 239 8.04 -6.91 0.59
N PHE A 240 8.69 -6.17 -0.30
CA PHE A 240 8.01 -5.64 -1.49
C PHE A 240 7.43 -6.73 -2.40
N ASN A 241 8.08 -7.90 -2.51
CA ASN A 241 7.53 -9.00 -3.30
C ASN A 241 6.20 -9.52 -2.74
N GLN A 242 6.01 -9.46 -1.40
CA GLN A 242 4.77 -9.87 -0.75
C GLN A 242 3.68 -8.78 -0.83
N THR A 243 4.03 -7.50 -0.77
CA THR A 243 3.03 -6.42 -0.67
C THR A 243 2.60 -5.82 -2.02
N ARG A 244 3.36 -6.03 -3.11
CA ARG A 244 2.99 -5.54 -4.45
C ARG A 244 1.62 -5.97 -4.97
N PRO A 245 1.10 -7.20 -4.71
CA PRO A 245 -0.25 -7.57 -5.11
C PRO A 245 -1.32 -6.67 -4.50
N ASP A 246 -1.13 -6.17 -3.26
CA ASP A 246 -2.05 -5.23 -2.62
C ASP A 246 -2.15 -3.90 -3.38
N ILE A 247 -1.05 -3.43 -3.99
CA ILE A 247 -1.08 -2.24 -4.84
C ILE A 247 -1.89 -2.48 -6.11
N GLY A 248 -1.80 -3.69 -6.67
CA GLY A 248 -2.67 -4.11 -7.77
C GLY A 248 -4.15 -4.15 -7.38
N ALA A 249 -4.46 -4.66 -6.18
CA ALA A 249 -5.81 -4.71 -5.64
C ALA A 249 -6.38 -3.29 -5.37
N LEU A 250 -5.55 -2.39 -4.83
CA LEU A 250 -5.91 -0.98 -4.67
C LEU A 250 -6.23 -0.33 -6.03
N ALA A 251 -5.46 -0.66 -7.07
CA ALA A 251 -5.72 -0.19 -8.42
C ALA A 251 -7.09 -0.65 -8.95
N ILE A 252 -7.48 -1.91 -8.67
CA ILE A 252 -8.80 -2.44 -9.04
C ILE A 252 -9.91 -1.63 -8.36
N GLY A 253 -9.77 -1.35 -7.06
CA GLY A 253 -10.76 -0.55 -6.31
C GLY A 253 -10.97 0.83 -6.93
N ILE A 254 -9.90 1.55 -7.28
CA ILE A 254 -9.99 2.85 -7.97
C ILE A 254 -10.68 2.69 -9.33
N MET A 255 -10.28 1.70 -10.15
CA MET A 255 -10.84 1.50 -11.49
C MET A 255 -12.33 1.15 -11.43
N ARG A 256 -12.75 0.28 -10.49
CA ARG A 256 -14.16 -0.06 -10.29
C ARG A 256 -14.96 1.17 -9.90
N ARG A 257 -14.45 2.01 -8.98
CA ARG A 257 -15.12 3.26 -8.62
C ARG A 257 -15.25 4.20 -9.82
N CYS A 258 -14.20 4.36 -10.62
CA CYS A 258 -14.24 5.17 -11.84
C CYS A 258 -15.31 4.64 -12.83
N LEU A 259 -15.35 3.32 -13.04
CA LEU A 259 -16.32 2.71 -13.95
C LEU A 259 -17.77 2.93 -13.49
N ASP A 260 -18.06 2.69 -12.21
CA ASP A 260 -19.43 2.83 -11.67
C ASP A 260 -19.90 4.28 -11.77
N GLU A 261 -19.07 5.26 -11.40
CA GLU A 261 -19.37 6.69 -11.55
C GLU A 261 -19.61 7.07 -13.03
N CYS A 262 -18.78 6.57 -13.94
CA CYS A 262 -18.91 6.85 -15.37
C CYS A 262 -20.16 6.23 -15.97
N VAL A 263 -20.51 5.00 -15.58
CA VAL A 263 -21.72 4.33 -16.04
C VAL A 263 -22.98 5.05 -15.58
N ALA A 264 -23.03 5.47 -14.31
CA ALA A 264 -24.14 6.25 -13.77
C ALA A 264 -24.27 7.59 -14.52
N TYR A 265 -23.19 8.34 -14.59
CA TYR A 265 -23.18 9.65 -15.27
C TYR A 265 -23.53 9.55 -16.75
N ALA A 266 -23.01 8.54 -17.48
CA ALA A 266 -23.27 8.37 -18.90
C ALA A 266 -24.74 8.08 -19.23
N LYS A 267 -25.47 7.43 -18.33
CA LYS A 267 -26.91 7.17 -18.48
C LYS A 267 -27.77 8.43 -18.28
N GLU A 268 -27.32 9.36 -17.44
CA GLU A 268 -28.06 10.58 -17.08
C GLU A 268 -27.70 11.76 -17.98
N ARG A 269 -26.41 11.97 -18.22
CA ARG A 269 -25.92 13.12 -19.00
C ARG A 269 -26.33 13.03 -20.46
N ARG A 270 -26.89 14.10 -20.99
CA ARG A 270 -27.39 14.16 -22.39
C ARG A 270 -26.57 15.18 -23.18
N THR A 271 -26.21 14.80 -24.42
CA THR A 271 -25.66 15.68 -25.45
C THR A 271 -26.23 15.25 -26.81
N PHE A 272 -26.36 16.18 -27.74
CA PHE A 272 -26.94 15.91 -29.07
C PHE A 272 -28.30 15.19 -29.01
N GLY A 273 -29.12 15.51 -28.02
CA GLY A 273 -30.48 14.96 -27.86
C GLY A 273 -30.57 13.57 -27.24
N THR A 274 -29.46 12.91 -26.88
CA THR A 274 -29.47 11.53 -26.35
C THR A 274 -28.54 11.42 -25.10
N PRO A 275 -28.71 10.41 -24.22
CA PRO A 275 -27.73 10.09 -23.21
C PRO A 275 -26.34 9.85 -23.82
N ILE A 276 -25.26 10.29 -23.15
CA ILE A 276 -23.90 10.09 -23.69
C ILE A 276 -23.52 8.60 -23.73
N ALA A 277 -24.19 7.74 -22.98
CA ALA A 277 -24.07 6.28 -23.06
C ALA A 277 -24.37 5.73 -24.50
N ASN A 278 -25.07 6.48 -25.34
CA ASN A 278 -25.38 6.09 -26.72
C ASN A 278 -24.28 6.49 -27.70
N HIS A 279 -23.25 7.22 -27.28
CA HIS A 279 -22.14 7.59 -28.15
C HIS A 279 -21.07 6.50 -28.15
N GLN A 280 -20.70 5.98 -29.33
CA GLN A 280 -19.75 4.86 -29.46
C GLN A 280 -18.39 5.12 -28.80
N MET A 281 -17.90 6.38 -28.82
CA MET A 281 -16.63 6.73 -28.16
C MET A 281 -16.71 6.58 -26.64
N ILE A 282 -17.85 6.89 -26.01
CA ILE A 282 -18.09 6.68 -24.59
C ILE A 282 -18.19 5.18 -24.28
N GLN A 283 -18.92 4.43 -25.11
CA GLN A 283 -19.04 2.98 -24.99
C GLN A 283 -17.66 2.30 -25.06
N ALA A 284 -16.80 2.73 -25.99
CA ALA A 284 -15.44 2.22 -26.11
C ALA A 284 -14.61 2.49 -24.84
N MET A 285 -14.66 3.71 -24.26
CA MET A 285 -13.96 4.02 -23.01
C MET A 285 -14.45 3.14 -21.86
N LEU A 286 -15.77 2.97 -21.70
CA LEU A 286 -16.33 2.11 -20.63
C LEU A 286 -15.93 0.64 -20.80
N ALA A 287 -15.91 0.14 -22.03
CA ALA A 287 -15.46 -1.22 -22.34
C ALA A 287 -13.98 -1.41 -22.01
N GLU A 288 -13.11 -0.45 -22.36
CA GLU A 288 -11.68 -0.48 -22.02
C GLU A 288 -11.44 -0.43 -20.50
N MET A 289 -12.23 0.36 -19.75
CA MET A 289 -12.16 0.35 -18.29
C MET A 289 -12.47 -1.05 -17.74
N ALA A 290 -13.53 -1.71 -18.21
CA ALA A 290 -13.92 -3.04 -17.77
C ALA A 290 -12.83 -4.09 -18.10
N ILE A 291 -12.25 -4.04 -19.30
CA ILE A 291 -11.16 -4.93 -19.71
C ILE A 291 -9.93 -4.76 -18.80
N ARG A 292 -9.53 -3.52 -18.46
CA ARG A 292 -8.42 -3.22 -17.57
C ARG A 292 -8.67 -3.76 -16.16
N ILE A 293 -9.89 -3.65 -15.65
CA ILE A 293 -10.28 -4.18 -14.34
C ILE A 293 -10.10 -5.69 -14.33
N GLU A 294 -10.69 -6.39 -15.30
CA GLU A 294 -10.65 -7.85 -15.38
C GLU A 294 -9.21 -8.37 -15.51
N ALA A 295 -8.43 -7.81 -16.43
CA ALA A 295 -7.04 -8.20 -16.63
C ALA A 295 -6.19 -7.96 -15.38
N THR A 296 -6.41 -6.85 -14.67
CA THR A 296 -5.71 -6.56 -13.40
C THR A 296 -6.11 -7.55 -12.32
N SER A 297 -7.41 -7.88 -12.20
CA SER A 297 -7.92 -8.84 -11.23
C SER A 297 -7.26 -10.21 -11.40
N LEU A 298 -7.17 -10.72 -12.62
CA LEU A 298 -6.51 -11.99 -12.91
C LEU A 298 -5.03 -11.99 -12.51
N LEU A 299 -4.31 -10.91 -12.79
CA LEU A 299 -2.90 -10.77 -12.42
C LEU A 299 -2.72 -10.71 -10.89
N VAL A 300 -3.58 -9.96 -10.19
CA VAL A 300 -3.55 -9.83 -8.73
C VAL A 300 -3.88 -11.16 -8.06
N ARG A 301 -4.96 -11.84 -8.49
CA ARG A 301 -5.33 -13.15 -7.95
C ARG A 301 -4.23 -14.19 -8.14
N LYS A 302 -3.59 -14.22 -9.31
CA LYS A 302 -2.44 -15.10 -9.57
C LYS A 302 -1.25 -14.77 -8.66
N ALA A 303 -0.96 -13.47 -8.44
CA ALA A 303 0.14 -13.05 -7.59
C ALA A 303 -0.11 -13.44 -6.12
N ALA A 304 -1.28 -13.14 -5.58
CA ALA A 304 -1.68 -13.48 -4.23
C ALA A 304 -1.73 -15.00 -4.01
N TRP A 305 -2.32 -15.75 -4.94
CA TRP A 305 -2.33 -17.22 -4.87
C TRP A 305 -0.92 -17.83 -4.86
N ASN A 306 0.03 -17.26 -5.61
CA ASN A 306 1.43 -17.70 -5.55
C ASN A 306 2.01 -17.51 -4.14
N LEU A 307 1.71 -16.39 -3.47
CA LEU A 307 2.16 -16.13 -2.10
C LEU A 307 1.56 -17.16 -1.13
N ASP A 308 0.26 -17.42 -1.22
CA ASP A 308 -0.44 -18.42 -0.39
C ASP A 308 0.12 -19.85 -0.57
N LYS A 309 0.67 -20.16 -1.76
CA LYS A 309 1.34 -21.42 -2.05
C LYS A 309 2.84 -21.43 -1.71
N GLY A 310 3.37 -20.37 -1.11
CA GLY A 310 4.79 -20.24 -0.82
C GLY A 310 5.67 -20.16 -2.08
N LEU A 311 5.09 -19.86 -3.24
CA LEU A 311 5.80 -19.76 -4.51
C LEU A 311 6.44 -18.38 -4.63
N ARG A 312 7.76 -18.31 -4.50
CA ARG A 312 8.51 -17.06 -4.67
C ARG A 312 8.57 -16.69 -6.15
N ASN A 313 7.71 -15.78 -6.56
CA ASN A 313 7.71 -15.30 -7.95
C ASN A 313 7.60 -13.77 -8.01
N PRO A 314 8.71 -13.03 -7.84
CA PRO A 314 8.72 -11.57 -7.85
C PRO A 314 8.23 -10.97 -9.17
N VAL A 315 8.32 -11.73 -10.26
CA VAL A 315 7.90 -11.29 -11.60
C VAL A 315 6.38 -11.18 -11.67
N VAL A 316 5.66 -12.17 -11.12
CA VAL A 316 4.17 -12.15 -11.13
C VAL A 316 3.63 -11.02 -10.28
N SER A 317 4.22 -10.77 -9.10
CA SER A 317 3.90 -9.60 -8.27
C SER A 317 4.20 -8.28 -9.01
N SER A 318 5.29 -8.23 -9.78
CA SER A 318 5.64 -7.06 -10.60
C SER A 318 4.68 -6.87 -11.78
N PHE A 319 4.15 -7.94 -12.40
CA PHE A 319 3.11 -7.85 -13.42
C PHE A 319 1.83 -7.22 -12.85
N ALA A 320 1.34 -7.74 -11.73
CA ALA A 320 0.14 -7.23 -11.07
C ALA A 320 0.26 -5.74 -10.73
N LYS A 321 1.39 -5.34 -10.12
CA LYS A 321 1.65 -3.95 -9.72
C LYS A 321 1.83 -3.01 -10.91
N ALA A 322 2.63 -3.37 -11.92
CA ALA A 322 2.91 -2.50 -13.05
C ALA A 322 1.67 -2.30 -13.91
N TYR A 323 1.00 -3.39 -14.28
CA TYR A 323 -0.20 -3.33 -15.12
C TYR A 323 -1.35 -2.65 -14.39
N GLY A 324 -1.59 -2.99 -13.11
CA GLY A 324 -2.66 -2.39 -12.30
C GLY A 324 -2.46 -0.87 -12.12
N ALA A 325 -1.25 -0.43 -11.76
CA ALA A 325 -0.96 0.99 -11.56
C ALA A 325 -1.14 1.83 -12.85
N ASP A 326 -0.66 1.31 -13.99
CA ASP A 326 -0.77 2.01 -15.27
C ASP A 326 -2.23 1.99 -15.77
N SER A 327 -2.95 0.88 -15.59
CA SER A 327 -4.37 0.75 -15.91
C SER A 327 -5.26 1.65 -15.07
N ALA A 328 -4.98 1.78 -13.76
CA ALA A 328 -5.74 2.67 -12.88
C ALA A 328 -5.58 4.13 -13.31
N MET A 329 -4.36 4.56 -13.65
CA MET A 329 -4.14 5.92 -14.14
C MET A 329 -4.87 6.17 -15.48
N ALA A 330 -4.79 5.25 -16.44
CA ALA A 330 -5.48 5.35 -17.72
C ALA A 330 -7.00 5.41 -17.51
N THR A 331 -7.56 4.53 -16.67
CA THR A 331 -8.99 4.50 -16.35
C THR A 331 -9.47 5.78 -15.69
N ALA A 332 -8.67 6.34 -14.76
CA ALA A 332 -9.03 7.57 -14.08
C ALA A 332 -8.97 8.81 -15.01
N ILE A 333 -8.04 8.84 -15.98
CA ILE A 333 -7.99 9.87 -17.03
C ILE A 333 -9.25 9.78 -17.91
N ASP A 334 -9.61 8.56 -18.36
CA ASP A 334 -10.83 8.34 -19.15
C ASP A 334 -12.08 8.73 -18.36
N ALA A 335 -12.11 8.51 -17.03
CA ALA A 335 -13.22 8.92 -16.18
C ALA A 335 -13.40 10.45 -16.16
N VAL A 336 -12.33 11.20 -15.96
CA VAL A 336 -12.37 12.67 -16.04
C VAL A 336 -12.85 13.11 -17.42
N GLN A 337 -12.38 12.45 -18.49
CA GLN A 337 -12.78 12.75 -19.86
C GLN A 337 -14.27 12.51 -20.12
N ILE A 338 -14.84 11.41 -19.61
CA ILE A 338 -16.29 11.10 -19.76
C ILE A 338 -17.15 12.14 -19.07
N PHE A 339 -16.72 12.64 -17.89
CA PHE A 339 -17.43 13.70 -17.17
C PHE A 339 -17.24 15.09 -17.84
N GLY A 340 -16.24 15.24 -18.70
CA GLY A 340 -15.94 16.51 -19.36
C GLY A 340 -15.60 17.62 -18.37
N GLY A 341 -16.15 18.84 -18.56
CA GLY A 341 -15.88 19.96 -17.66
C GLY A 341 -16.24 19.68 -16.19
N TYR A 342 -17.28 18.92 -15.93
CA TYR A 342 -17.64 18.50 -14.57
C TYR A 342 -16.61 17.56 -13.93
N GLY A 343 -15.94 16.72 -14.72
CA GLY A 343 -14.85 15.87 -14.22
C GLY A 343 -13.60 16.63 -13.80
N TYR A 344 -13.50 17.91 -14.19
CA TYR A 344 -12.38 18.78 -13.82
C TYR A 344 -12.67 19.65 -12.60
N THR A 345 -13.81 19.43 -11.95
CA THR A 345 -14.24 20.12 -10.73
C THR A 345 -14.27 19.15 -9.55
N LYS A 346 -14.24 19.67 -8.32
CA LYS A 346 -14.29 18.86 -7.08
C LYS A 346 -15.69 18.39 -6.71
N GLU A 347 -16.71 18.73 -7.49
CA GLU A 347 -18.11 18.32 -7.25
C GLU A 347 -18.33 16.83 -7.50
N TYR A 348 -17.48 16.23 -8.34
CA TYR A 348 -17.51 14.80 -8.67
C TYR A 348 -16.22 14.12 -8.23
N PRO A 349 -16.26 12.82 -7.88
CA PRO A 349 -15.10 12.15 -7.29
C PRO A 349 -13.98 11.82 -8.29
N VAL A 350 -14.22 11.94 -9.61
CA VAL A 350 -13.31 11.44 -10.65
C VAL A 350 -11.97 12.18 -10.70
N GLU A 351 -11.95 13.48 -10.39
CA GLU A 351 -10.69 14.24 -10.31
C GLU A 351 -9.81 13.74 -9.15
N LYS A 352 -10.44 13.42 -7.98
CA LYS A 352 -9.74 12.85 -6.84
C LYS A 352 -9.22 11.45 -7.17
N LEU A 353 -10.02 10.61 -7.81
CA LEU A 353 -9.60 9.28 -8.22
C LEU A 353 -8.39 9.32 -9.16
N MET A 354 -8.31 10.32 -10.06
CA MET A 354 -7.16 10.53 -10.94
C MET A 354 -5.91 10.93 -10.14
N ARG A 355 -6.03 11.86 -9.18
CA ARG A 355 -4.92 12.27 -8.30
C ARG A 355 -4.42 11.09 -7.45
N ASP A 356 -5.33 10.29 -6.92
CA ASP A 356 -5.03 9.12 -6.11
C ASP A 356 -4.34 8.01 -6.92
N ALA A 357 -4.81 7.75 -8.15
CA ALA A 357 -4.25 6.73 -9.02
C ALA A 357 -2.79 6.99 -9.38
N LYS A 358 -2.38 8.26 -9.50
CA LYS A 358 -1.00 8.62 -9.88
C LYS A 358 0.05 8.05 -8.94
N LEU A 359 -0.23 7.98 -7.64
CA LEU A 359 0.71 7.50 -6.65
C LEU A 359 1.06 6.01 -6.85
N LEU A 360 0.10 5.22 -7.38
CA LEU A 360 0.32 3.80 -7.65
C LEU A 360 1.48 3.54 -8.62
N GLN A 361 1.75 4.47 -9.53
CA GLN A 361 2.87 4.36 -10.47
C GLN A 361 4.23 4.68 -9.82
N ILE A 362 4.23 5.24 -8.59
CA ILE A 362 5.42 5.82 -7.94
C ILE A 362 5.92 4.93 -6.80
N TYR A 363 5.07 4.65 -5.79
CA TYR A 363 5.49 3.96 -4.58
C TYR A 363 5.57 2.43 -4.74
N GLU A 364 6.15 1.73 -3.76
CA GLU A 364 6.45 0.28 -3.76
C GLU A 364 7.24 -0.20 -5.00
N GLY A 365 8.12 0.67 -5.48
CA GLY A 365 8.83 0.53 -6.73
C GLY A 365 8.02 1.08 -7.90
N THR A 366 8.57 2.06 -8.60
CA THR A 366 7.88 2.71 -9.73
C THR A 366 7.49 1.69 -10.81
N SER A 367 6.53 2.06 -11.68
CA SER A 367 6.17 1.24 -12.86
C SER A 367 7.40 0.92 -13.72
N GLN A 368 8.42 1.78 -13.74
CA GLN A 368 9.69 1.57 -14.40
C GLN A 368 10.55 0.52 -13.67
N VAL A 369 10.63 0.61 -12.34
CA VAL A 369 11.35 -0.39 -11.52
C VAL A 369 10.74 -1.78 -11.69
N GLN A 370 9.40 -1.90 -11.75
CA GLN A 370 8.76 -3.20 -12.02
C GLN A 370 9.22 -3.78 -13.36
N ARG A 371 9.30 -2.95 -14.41
CA ARG A 371 9.80 -3.38 -15.72
C ARG A 371 11.26 -3.81 -15.68
N MET A 372 12.10 -3.16 -14.87
CA MET A 372 13.49 -3.59 -14.63
C MET A 372 13.55 -4.96 -13.95
N VAL A 373 12.69 -5.22 -12.95
CA VAL A 373 12.61 -6.54 -12.28
C VAL A 373 12.21 -7.63 -13.28
N ILE A 374 11.20 -7.36 -14.10
CA ILE A 374 10.70 -8.27 -15.13
C ILE A 374 11.79 -8.57 -16.16
N ALA A 375 12.39 -7.51 -16.71
CA ALA A 375 13.43 -7.64 -17.75
C ALA A 375 14.65 -8.41 -17.23
N LYS A 376 15.10 -8.12 -16.00
CA LYS A 376 16.21 -8.84 -15.38
C LYS A 376 15.94 -10.34 -15.28
N HIS A 377 14.71 -10.74 -15.00
CA HIS A 377 14.34 -12.15 -14.91
C HIS A 377 14.25 -12.83 -16.29
N LEU A 378 13.77 -12.09 -17.30
CA LEU A 378 13.69 -12.62 -18.67
C LEU A 378 15.07 -12.80 -19.33
N LEU A 379 16.06 -12.04 -18.87
CA LEU A 379 17.42 -12.03 -19.44
C LEU A 379 18.42 -12.84 -18.60
N ALA A 380 18.01 -13.41 -17.45
CA ALA A 380 18.84 -14.27 -16.61
C ALA A 380 18.81 -15.73 -17.10
#